data_75c5a34cabebb12b2751be8c59bcc7cb
#
_entry.id   75c5a34cabebb12b2751be8c59bcc7cb
#
_cell.length_a   1.000
_cell.length_b   1.000
_cell.length_c   1.000
_cell.angle_alpha   90.00
_cell.angle_beta   90.00
_cell.angle_gamma   90.00
#
_symmetry.space_group_name_H-M   'P 1'
#
loop_
_entity.id
_entity.type
_entity.pdbx_description
1 polymer ?
#
loop_
_entity_poly.entity_id
_entity_poly.type
_entity_poly.pdbx_seq_one_letter_code
_entity_poly.pdbx_strand_id
1 'polypeptide(L)'
;MHTYTRIYIGNFDYMFTAKENDMRESSIESKFRDEVKEVGGTAYKFVSPGNAGVPDRVVILQGGKSGFVELKRPGEKTTPLQKVQIRKILATGCYATVLDNKKDIDRVIWEIEAWKPGKSLDKITELEQSGMI
;
A
#
# COMPACT_ATOMS: atom_id res chain seq x y z
N MET A 1 7.79 -10.38 -16.37
CA MET A 1 7.76 -9.25 -15.44
C MET A 1 6.83 -8.19 -15.93
N HIS A 2 5.72 -8.07 -15.29
CA HIS A 2 4.75 -7.05 -15.66
C HIS A 2 5.30 -5.63 -15.51
N THR A 3 6.36 -5.45 -14.71
CA THR A 3 7.00 -4.15 -14.50
C THR A 3 7.43 -3.48 -15.81
N TYR A 4 7.96 -4.26 -16.72
CA TYR A 4 8.44 -3.69 -18.00
C TYR A 4 7.29 -3.27 -18.89
N THR A 5 6.22 -4.03 -18.89
CA THR A 5 5.07 -3.72 -19.72
C THR A 5 4.49 -2.35 -19.35
N ARG A 6 4.37 -2.07 -18.07
CA ARG A 6 3.81 -0.78 -17.66
C ARG A 6 4.67 0.40 -18.04
N ILE A 7 5.97 0.20 -18.13
CA ILE A 7 6.88 1.27 -18.54
C ILE A 7 6.62 1.67 -19.98
N TYR A 8 6.24 0.72 -20.80
CA TYR A 8 6.03 0.98 -22.22
C TYR A 8 4.69 1.59 -22.55
N ILE A 9 3.80 1.71 -21.62
CA ILE A 9 2.46 2.17 -21.90
C ILE A 9 2.38 3.69 -21.84
N GLY A 10 3.31 4.36 -22.50
CA GLY A 10 3.18 5.77 -22.72
C GLY A 10 3.42 6.66 -21.50
N ASN A 11 4.14 6.19 -20.54
CA ASN A 11 4.43 6.98 -19.35
C ASN A 11 5.91 7.27 -19.19
N PHE A 12 6.50 7.70 -20.28
CA PHE A 12 7.90 8.02 -20.30
C PHE A 12 8.24 9.15 -19.31
N ASP A 13 7.42 10.19 -19.29
CA ASP A 13 7.63 11.31 -18.37
C ASP A 13 7.51 10.86 -16.93
N TYR A 14 6.57 9.99 -16.64
CA TYR A 14 6.43 9.43 -15.32
C TYR A 14 7.69 8.70 -14.87
N MET A 15 8.29 7.94 -15.78
CA MET A 15 9.49 7.19 -15.47
C MET A 15 10.63 8.10 -15.02
N PHE A 16 10.82 9.21 -15.70
CA PHE A 16 11.86 10.17 -15.30
C PHE A 16 11.54 10.82 -13.97
N THR A 17 10.30 11.23 -13.78
CA THR A 17 9.87 11.87 -12.53
C THR A 17 10.08 10.93 -11.34
N ALA A 18 9.68 9.67 -11.49
CA ALA A 18 9.84 8.69 -10.43
C ALA A 18 11.31 8.48 -10.08
N LYS A 19 12.18 8.50 -11.09
CA LYS A 19 13.60 8.34 -10.86
C LYS A 19 14.18 9.50 -10.06
N GLU A 20 13.74 10.71 -10.34
CA GLU A 20 14.22 11.90 -9.64
C GLU A 20 13.75 11.95 -8.20
N ASN A 21 12.58 11.41 -7.91
CA ASN A 21 11.96 11.47 -6.60
C ASN A 21 12.07 10.16 -5.84
N ASP A 22 13.12 9.40 -6.11
CA ASP A 22 13.25 8.02 -5.69
C ASP A 22 13.14 7.79 -4.19
N MET A 23 13.54 8.75 -3.38
CA MET A 23 13.62 8.60 -1.92
C MET A 23 12.44 9.25 -1.19
N ARG A 24 11.45 9.78 -1.90
CA ARG A 24 10.33 10.48 -1.27
C ARG A 24 9.12 9.57 -1.10
N GLU A 25 8.32 9.86 -0.07
CA GLU A 25 7.02 9.21 0.10
C GLU A 25 6.17 9.39 -1.15
N SER A 26 6.14 10.61 -1.73
CA SER A 26 5.38 10.88 -2.95
C SER A 26 5.81 9.99 -4.12
N SER A 27 7.08 9.61 -4.16
CA SER A 27 7.60 8.73 -5.19
C SER A 27 7.06 7.30 -5.01
N ILE A 28 7.04 6.82 -3.78
CA ILE A 28 6.44 5.51 -3.46
C ILE A 28 4.95 5.55 -3.79
N GLU A 29 4.27 6.62 -3.42
CA GLU A 29 2.85 6.79 -3.66
C GLU A 29 2.52 6.75 -5.15
N SER A 30 3.25 7.52 -5.96
CA SER A 30 3.02 7.57 -7.40
C SER A 30 3.24 6.20 -8.04
N LYS A 31 4.33 5.55 -7.68
CA LYS A 31 4.64 4.25 -8.23
C LYS A 31 3.59 3.22 -7.81
N PHE A 32 3.18 3.26 -6.56
CA PHE A 32 2.15 2.34 -6.06
C PHE A 32 0.83 2.51 -6.82
N ARG A 33 0.37 3.75 -6.97
CA ARG A 33 -0.86 4.02 -7.73
C ARG A 33 -0.78 3.47 -9.15
N ASP A 34 0.35 3.70 -9.80
CA ASP A 34 0.52 3.27 -11.19
C ASP A 34 0.59 1.76 -11.30
N GLU A 35 1.23 1.09 -10.37
CA GLU A 35 1.31 -0.36 -10.40
C GLU A 35 -0.04 -1.02 -10.08
N VAL A 36 -0.81 -0.43 -9.18
CA VAL A 36 -2.18 -0.89 -8.93
C VAL A 36 -3.03 -0.72 -10.18
N LYS A 37 -2.91 0.42 -10.86
CA LYS A 37 -3.63 0.67 -12.10
C LYS A 37 -3.23 -0.32 -13.18
N GLU A 38 -1.97 -0.66 -13.26
CA GLU A 38 -1.44 -1.59 -14.25
C GLU A 38 -2.10 -2.97 -14.15
N VAL A 39 -2.41 -3.42 -12.95
CA VAL A 39 -3.09 -4.70 -12.75
C VAL A 39 -4.61 -4.57 -12.77
N GLY A 40 -5.13 -3.44 -13.22
CA GLY A 40 -6.56 -3.24 -13.40
C GLY A 40 -7.30 -2.77 -12.17
N GLY A 41 -6.59 -2.30 -11.15
CA GLY A 41 -7.19 -1.80 -9.92
C GLY A 41 -7.11 -0.29 -9.79
N THR A 42 -7.53 0.21 -8.64
CA THR A 42 -7.44 1.63 -8.30
C THR A 42 -7.02 1.77 -6.84
N ALA A 43 -6.08 2.66 -6.58
CA ALA A 43 -5.67 3.02 -5.22
C ALA A 43 -6.27 4.39 -4.91
N TYR A 44 -7.44 4.40 -4.29
CA TYR A 44 -8.11 5.64 -3.93
C TYR A 44 -7.46 6.27 -2.71
N LYS A 45 -7.41 7.59 -2.69
CA LYS A 45 -7.01 8.29 -1.49
C LYS A 45 -8.09 8.11 -0.43
N PHE A 46 -7.69 7.73 0.77
CA PHE A 46 -8.63 7.48 1.85
C PHE A 46 -8.55 8.59 2.88
N VAL A 47 -9.67 9.24 3.13
CA VAL A 47 -9.81 10.27 4.15
C VAL A 47 -11.07 9.94 4.95
N SER A 48 -10.94 9.93 6.27
CA SER A 48 -12.09 9.67 7.14
C SER A 48 -12.20 10.79 8.16
N PRO A 49 -13.06 11.78 7.93
CA PRO A 49 -13.23 12.88 8.89
C PRO A 49 -13.63 12.34 10.27
N GLY A 50 -12.97 12.83 11.30
CA GLY A 50 -13.23 12.38 12.65
C GLY A 50 -12.50 11.10 13.07
N ASN A 51 -11.76 10.47 12.14
CA ASN A 51 -11.01 9.24 12.43
C ASN A 51 -9.54 9.42 12.04
N ALA A 52 -8.81 10.10 12.90
CA ALA A 52 -7.40 10.36 12.65
C ALA A 52 -6.61 9.06 12.56
N GLY A 53 -5.62 9.03 11.69
CA GLY A 53 -4.70 7.90 11.58
C GLY A 53 -5.12 6.80 10.64
N VAL A 54 -6.22 6.96 9.89
CA VAL A 54 -6.59 5.95 8.89
C VAL A 54 -5.52 5.87 7.81
N PRO A 55 -5.33 4.69 7.18
CA PRO A 55 -4.33 4.53 6.12
C PRO A 55 -4.58 5.45 4.92
N ASP A 56 -3.52 5.78 4.19
CA ASP A 56 -3.56 6.75 3.09
C ASP A 56 -4.40 6.30 1.91
N ARG A 57 -4.40 5.00 1.61
CA ARG A 57 -5.02 4.47 0.39
C ARG A 57 -5.93 3.30 0.69
N VAL A 58 -7.05 3.27 0.00
CA VAL A 58 -7.85 2.06 -0.11
C VAL A 58 -7.66 1.53 -1.53
N VAL A 59 -7.28 0.27 -1.64
CA VAL A 59 -6.97 -0.37 -2.91
C VAL A 59 -8.10 -1.31 -3.26
N ILE A 60 -8.60 -1.16 -4.49
CA ILE A 60 -9.63 -2.06 -5.02
C ILE A 60 -9.03 -2.75 -6.24
N LEU A 61 -8.99 -4.06 -6.22
CA LEU A 61 -8.47 -4.87 -7.32
C LEU A 61 -9.58 -5.67 -7.96
N GLN A 62 -9.30 -6.24 -9.13
CA GLN A 62 -10.24 -7.09 -9.82
C GLN A 62 -10.63 -8.27 -8.94
N GLY A 63 -11.86 -8.75 -9.11
CA GLY A 63 -12.38 -9.83 -8.29
C GLY A 63 -12.88 -9.38 -6.93
N GLY A 64 -13.02 -8.07 -6.72
CA GLY A 64 -13.52 -7.53 -5.45
C GLY A 64 -12.53 -7.58 -4.31
N LYS A 65 -11.25 -7.80 -4.60
CA LYS A 65 -10.20 -7.78 -3.58
C LYS A 65 -9.90 -6.35 -3.17
N SER A 66 -9.74 -6.12 -1.88
CA SER A 66 -9.47 -4.76 -1.40
C SER A 66 -8.55 -4.79 -0.18
N GLY A 67 -7.94 -3.64 0.09
CA GLY A 67 -7.08 -3.50 1.25
C GLY A 67 -6.71 -2.05 1.49
N PHE A 68 -6.15 -1.80 2.66
CA PHE A 68 -5.75 -0.46 3.08
C PHE A 68 -4.23 -0.40 3.20
N VAL A 69 -3.64 0.67 2.70
CA VAL A 69 -2.19 0.81 2.68
C VAL A 69 -1.79 2.18 3.23
N GLU A 70 -0.98 2.16 4.28
CA GLU A 70 -0.34 3.35 4.81
C GLU A 70 0.99 3.53 4.11
N LEU A 71 1.24 4.72 3.57
CA LEU A 71 2.46 5.02 2.85
C LEU A 71 3.43 5.77 3.75
N LYS A 72 4.69 5.36 3.74
CA LYS A 72 5.75 5.96 4.53
C LYS A 72 7.01 6.08 3.71
N ARG A 73 7.86 7.06 4.04
CA ARG A 73 9.22 7.09 3.51
C ARG A 73 10.01 5.93 4.10
N PRO A 74 11.07 5.48 3.41
CA PRO A 74 11.89 4.40 3.96
C PRO A 74 12.37 4.72 5.38
N GLY A 75 12.11 3.81 6.30
CA GLY A 75 12.51 3.94 7.70
C GLY A 75 11.61 4.80 8.56
N GLU A 76 10.61 5.44 7.99
CA GLU A 76 9.68 6.25 8.75
C GLU A 76 8.70 5.37 9.52
N LYS A 77 8.38 5.76 10.76
CA LYS A 77 7.51 4.97 11.63
C LYS A 77 6.08 5.47 11.56
N THR A 78 5.14 4.56 11.82
CA THR A 78 3.74 4.95 11.98
C THR A 78 3.53 5.65 13.31
N THR A 79 2.57 6.57 13.33
CA THR A 79 2.17 7.23 14.57
C THR A 79 1.33 6.29 15.43
N PRO A 80 1.16 6.58 16.73
CA PRO A 80 0.29 5.76 17.59
C PRO A 80 -1.14 5.62 17.04
N LEU A 81 -1.71 6.70 16.49
CA LEU A 81 -3.06 6.63 15.92
C LEU A 81 -3.09 5.75 14.68
N GLN A 82 -2.07 5.83 13.84
CA GLN A 82 -1.98 4.98 12.67
C GLN A 82 -1.88 3.50 13.06
N LYS A 83 -1.11 3.20 14.08
CA LYS A 83 -1.01 1.82 14.58
C LYS A 83 -2.37 1.29 15.04
N VAL A 84 -3.11 2.11 15.77
CA VAL A 84 -4.44 1.73 16.26
C VAL A 84 -5.37 1.45 15.08
N GLN A 85 -5.39 2.34 14.08
CA GLN A 85 -6.29 2.17 12.94
C GLN A 85 -5.95 0.92 12.13
N ILE A 86 -4.68 0.68 11.89
CA ILE A 86 -4.26 -0.51 11.16
C ILE A 86 -4.68 -1.78 11.90
N ARG A 87 -4.47 -1.82 13.22
CA ARG A 87 -4.89 -2.98 14.01
C ARG A 87 -6.40 -3.19 13.96
N LYS A 88 -7.17 -2.11 14.05
CA LYS A 88 -8.63 -2.19 13.98
C LYS A 88 -9.10 -2.78 12.64
N ILE A 89 -8.52 -2.30 11.56
CA ILE A 89 -8.87 -2.79 10.22
C ILE A 89 -8.55 -4.28 10.11
N LEU A 90 -7.34 -4.67 10.50
CA LEU A 90 -6.94 -6.08 10.45
C LEU A 90 -7.82 -6.95 11.33
N ALA A 91 -8.22 -6.45 12.50
CA ALA A 91 -9.06 -7.22 13.42
C ALA A 91 -10.44 -7.52 12.84
N THR A 92 -10.92 -6.74 11.86
CA THR A 92 -12.20 -7.02 11.19
C THR A 92 -12.07 -8.09 10.11
N GLY A 93 -10.85 -8.50 9.77
CA GLY A 93 -10.59 -9.43 8.68
C GLY A 93 -10.19 -8.74 7.38
N CYS A 94 -10.18 -7.41 7.35
CA CYS A 94 -9.72 -6.67 6.17
C CYS A 94 -8.20 -6.59 6.13
N TYR A 95 -7.65 -6.51 4.93
CA TYR A 95 -6.21 -6.33 4.76
C TYR A 95 -5.81 -4.90 5.06
N ALA A 96 -4.74 -4.74 5.81
CA ALA A 96 -4.07 -3.45 5.96
C ALA A 96 -2.58 -3.67 6.13
N THR A 97 -1.78 -2.74 5.62
CA THR A 97 -0.33 -2.82 5.77
C THR A 97 0.31 -1.44 5.71
N VAL A 98 1.61 -1.42 5.94
CA VAL A 98 2.45 -0.24 5.78
C VAL A 98 3.42 -0.50 4.63
N LEU A 99 3.53 0.46 3.72
CA LEU A 99 4.42 0.37 2.57
C LEU A 99 5.42 1.52 2.65
N ASP A 100 6.68 1.19 2.90
CA ASP A 100 7.74 2.18 3.03
C ASP A 100 8.91 1.95 2.08
N ASN A 101 8.74 1.05 1.11
CA ASN A 101 9.81 0.74 0.16
C ASN A 101 9.21 0.33 -1.18
N LYS A 102 9.74 0.89 -2.26
CA LYS A 102 9.29 0.55 -3.61
C LYS A 102 9.42 -0.92 -3.94
N LYS A 103 10.42 -1.59 -3.36
CA LYS A 103 10.63 -3.02 -3.60
C LYS A 103 9.45 -3.87 -3.14
N ASP A 104 8.66 -3.36 -2.21
CA ASP A 104 7.59 -4.13 -1.61
C ASP A 104 6.24 -3.92 -2.30
N ILE A 105 6.18 -3.05 -3.31
CA ILE A 105 4.91 -2.74 -3.98
C ILE A 105 4.28 -4.00 -4.58
N ASP A 106 5.05 -4.78 -5.33
CA ASP A 106 4.52 -5.99 -5.95
C ASP A 106 4.03 -6.98 -4.89
N ARG A 107 4.75 -7.10 -3.79
CA ARG A 107 4.35 -7.99 -2.70
C ARG A 107 3.03 -7.54 -2.08
N VAL A 108 2.87 -6.23 -1.86
CA VAL A 108 1.63 -5.70 -1.29
C VAL A 108 0.43 -5.99 -2.21
N ILE A 109 0.59 -5.75 -3.50
CA ILE A 109 -0.48 -6.04 -4.46
C ILE A 109 -0.82 -7.52 -4.43
N TRP A 110 0.19 -8.38 -4.45
CA TRP A 110 -0.02 -9.83 -4.40
C TRP A 110 -0.73 -10.24 -3.11
N GLU A 111 -0.35 -9.66 -1.98
CA GLU A 111 -0.97 -9.97 -0.70
C GLU A 111 -2.46 -9.61 -0.70
N ILE A 112 -2.81 -8.47 -1.29
CA ILE A 112 -4.22 -8.08 -1.39
C ILE A 112 -4.99 -9.07 -2.26
N GLU A 113 -4.41 -9.46 -3.38
CA GLU A 113 -5.02 -10.43 -4.28
C GLU A 113 -5.27 -11.78 -3.60
N ALA A 114 -4.35 -12.19 -2.76
CA ALA A 114 -4.41 -13.49 -2.09
C ALA A 114 -5.05 -13.42 -0.71
N TRP A 115 -5.51 -12.25 -0.28
CA TRP A 115 -5.93 -12.05 1.10
C TRP A 115 -7.16 -12.87 1.46
N LYS A 116 -7.13 -13.39 2.68
CA LYS A 116 -8.27 -14.06 3.32
C LYS A 116 -8.36 -13.58 4.77
N PRO A 117 -9.58 -13.37 5.30
CA PRO A 117 -9.73 -12.84 6.67
C PRO A 117 -9.00 -13.65 7.75
N GLY A 118 -8.87 -14.95 7.55
CA GLY A 118 -8.16 -15.80 8.51
C GLY A 118 -6.67 -15.49 8.65
N LYS A 119 -6.12 -14.65 7.78
CA LYS A 119 -4.72 -14.25 7.82
C LYS A 119 -4.46 -13.01 8.69
N SER A 120 -5.50 -12.42 9.26
CA SER A 120 -5.36 -11.17 10.02
C SER A 120 -4.36 -11.25 11.16
N LEU A 121 -4.42 -12.30 11.95
CA LEU A 121 -3.52 -12.44 13.09
C LEU A 121 -2.07 -12.57 12.65
N ASP A 122 -1.82 -13.34 11.60
CA ASP A 122 -0.48 -13.48 11.04
C ASP A 122 0.05 -12.13 10.56
N LYS A 123 -0.79 -11.34 9.92
CA LYS A 123 -0.38 -10.04 9.41
C LYS A 123 -0.08 -9.07 10.54
N ILE A 124 -0.89 -9.07 11.59
CA ILE A 124 -0.64 -8.26 12.79
C ILE A 124 0.73 -8.62 13.37
N THR A 125 0.98 -9.90 13.54
CA THR A 125 2.24 -10.38 14.10
C THR A 125 3.42 -9.95 13.23
N GLU A 126 3.29 -10.09 11.92
CA GLU A 126 4.34 -9.66 10.99
C GLU A 126 4.66 -8.18 11.15
N LEU A 127 3.63 -7.34 11.18
CA LEU A 127 3.81 -5.89 11.29
C LEU A 127 4.37 -5.48 12.65
N GLU A 128 3.98 -6.17 13.71
CA GLU A 128 4.55 -5.92 15.04
C GLU A 128 6.02 -6.28 15.09
N GLN A 129 6.37 -7.44 14.55
CA GLN A 129 7.77 -7.91 14.58
C GLN A 129 8.69 -7.04 13.72
N SER A 130 8.16 -6.47 12.65
CA SER A 130 8.94 -5.58 11.80
C SER A 130 9.01 -4.14 12.33
N GLY A 131 8.30 -3.85 13.42
CA GLY A 131 8.27 -2.52 13.99
C GLY A 131 7.36 -1.53 13.27
N MET A 132 6.52 -2.02 12.34
CA MET A 132 5.60 -1.15 11.60
C MET A 132 4.39 -0.75 12.43
N ILE A 133 3.96 -1.59 13.32
CA ILE A 133 2.91 -1.30 14.28
C ILE A 133 3.29 -1.90 15.67
#